data_f1aca784c23f9ecb2b510bcf5d4736d0
#
_entry.id   f1aca784c23f9ecb2b510bcf5d4736d0
#
_cell.length_a   1.000
_cell.length_b   1.000
_cell.length_c   1.000
_cell.angle_alpha   90.00
_cell.angle_beta   90.00
_cell.angle_gamma   90.00
#
_symmetry.space_group_name_H-M   'P 1'
#
loop_
_entity.id
_entity.type
_entity.pdbx_description
1 polymer ?
#
loop_
_entity_poly.entity_id
_entity_poly.type
_entity_poly.pdbx_seq_one_letter_code
_entity_poly.pdbx_strand_id
1 'polypeptide(L)'
;MGCSRGLMTTDELQNDDMRQEHTIHTPNAFSTVKCNHEICFWKLEMGRLDEDAIWNVLIQPVTVLKGGIRDQIRVRARPDGSCSDYTGIVTCCSQGVHVLESGKDWTLIEAYSSADETSDVRIFGSRFEGYVPTSLLKKEEVDRTYGLVVDKLLQKMYVFREGKLFSALSVSTGLAAEDASSLETPAGEFLIVRRVDHFWADDYLVGYGICINKSIWIHKVPAIRRTEESTGETYMDYDTCESRLGTKGSCGCIRVQRRLTPENVNAKWLYDNLHRKPYTKVIIWDDSGR
;
A
#
# COMPACT_ATOMS: atom_id res chain seq x y z
N MET A 1 -47.50 23.97 25.71
CA MET A 1 -47.57 25.04 26.72
C MET A 1 -46.15 25.45 26.99
N GLY A 2 -45.62 26.48 26.55
CA GLY A 2 -45.82 27.90 26.57
C GLY A 2 -44.45 28.45 26.88
N CYS A 3 -43.79 29.08 25.94
CA CYS A 3 -43.57 30.53 25.77
C CYS A 3 -42.97 31.24 26.99
N SER A 4 -41.80 31.90 26.81
CA SER A 4 -41.67 33.33 26.49
C SER A 4 -40.17 33.75 26.61
N ARG A 5 -39.62 34.30 25.63
CA ARG A 5 -39.06 35.63 25.32
C ARG A 5 -38.65 36.49 26.50
N GLY A 6 -37.43 37.05 26.40
CA GLY A 6 -36.97 38.25 27.11
C GLY A 6 -35.69 38.79 26.43
N LEU A 7 -35.88 39.83 25.63
CA LEU A 7 -34.84 40.78 25.16
C LEU A 7 -34.48 41.76 26.25
N MET A 8 -33.25 42.29 26.20
CA MET A 8 -32.82 43.68 26.51
C MET A 8 -31.35 43.60 26.91
N THR A 9 -30.46 44.46 26.60
CA THR A 9 -30.18 45.67 25.83
C THR A 9 -28.73 46.02 26.12
N THR A 10 -28.09 46.62 25.13
CA THR A 10 -26.79 47.26 25.11
C THR A 10 -26.50 48.14 26.36
N ASP A 11 -25.21 48.09 26.81
CA ASP A 11 -24.50 49.36 27.05
C ASP A 11 -22.99 49.14 27.07
N GLU A 12 -22.29 50.13 26.53
CA GLU A 12 -20.87 50.29 26.33
C GLU A 12 -20.10 50.41 27.67
N LEU A 13 -18.86 49.96 27.69
CA LEU A 13 -17.75 50.69 28.31
C LEU A 13 -16.41 50.30 27.70
N GLN A 14 -15.69 51.33 27.34
CA GLN A 14 -14.40 51.42 26.70
C GLN A 14 -13.22 50.97 27.58
N ASN A 15 -12.14 50.63 26.86
CA ASN A 15 -10.71 50.77 27.16
C ASN A 15 -10.08 49.77 28.17
N ASP A 16 -9.14 48.96 27.72
CA ASP A 16 -7.74 49.33 27.80
C ASP A 16 -6.83 48.46 26.93
N ASP A 17 -5.96 49.15 26.29
CA ASP A 17 -4.88 48.77 25.39
C ASP A 17 -3.82 47.96 26.15
N MET A 18 -3.66 46.64 25.83
CA MET A 18 -2.40 45.94 26.07
C MET A 18 -2.11 45.06 24.85
N ARG A 19 -1.42 45.64 23.88
CA ARG A 19 -0.73 44.94 22.82
C ARG A 19 0.31 44.03 23.42
N GLN A 20 -0.03 42.75 23.58
CA GLN A 20 0.98 41.70 23.60
C GLN A 20 1.32 41.35 22.13
N GLU A 21 2.50 41.80 21.73
CA GLU A 21 3.14 41.31 20.51
C GLU A 21 3.34 39.80 20.63
N HIS A 22 2.39 39.02 20.09
CA HIS A 22 2.64 37.63 19.76
C HIS A 22 3.66 37.63 18.63
N THR A 23 4.90 37.36 18.96
CA THR A 23 5.95 37.01 18.01
C THR A 23 5.45 35.78 17.25
N ILE A 24 4.95 36.03 16.03
CA ILE A 24 4.62 34.95 15.08
C ILE A 24 5.97 34.33 14.74
N HIS A 25 6.25 33.17 15.32
CA HIS A 25 7.31 32.30 14.82
C HIS A 25 6.95 31.93 13.37
N THR A 26 7.59 32.59 12.42
CA THR A 26 7.60 32.18 11.02
C THR A 26 8.02 30.69 10.96
N PRO A 27 7.21 29.80 10.37
CA PRO A 27 7.64 28.43 10.22
C PRO A 27 8.93 28.42 9.38
N ASN A 28 9.89 27.61 9.83
CA ASN A 28 11.16 27.38 9.17
C ASN A 28 10.98 27.16 7.67
N ALA A 29 11.79 27.89 6.88
CA ALA A 29 11.79 27.78 5.43
C ALA A 29 11.97 26.33 5.00
N PHE A 30 10.91 25.73 4.46
CA PHE A 30 10.98 24.46 3.77
C PHE A 30 11.81 24.67 2.50
N SER A 31 12.90 23.93 2.38
CA SER A 31 13.61 23.84 1.11
C SER A 31 12.74 23.00 0.18
N THR A 32 12.08 23.64 -0.78
CA THR A 32 11.27 22.97 -1.79
C THR A 32 12.17 22.16 -2.73
N VAL A 33 12.50 20.97 -2.33
CA VAL A 33 12.99 19.94 -3.26
C VAL A 33 11.75 19.36 -3.91
N LYS A 34 11.21 20.04 -4.93
CA LYS A 34 10.22 19.40 -5.82
C LYS A 34 10.85 18.14 -6.37
N CYS A 35 10.15 17.02 -6.28
CA CYS A 35 10.57 15.77 -6.88
C CYS A 35 10.76 15.98 -8.40
N ASN A 36 12.01 16.23 -8.81
CA ASN A 36 12.41 16.48 -10.19
C ASN A 36 12.67 15.16 -10.94
N HIS A 37 12.29 14.00 -10.37
CA HIS A 37 12.42 12.73 -11.07
C HIS A 37 11.39 12.70 -12.20
N GLU A 38 11.87 12.84 -13.42
CA GLU A 38 11.06 12.69 -14.64
C GLU A 38 10.40 11.32 -14.72
N ILE A 39 10.96 10.32 -14.03
CA ILE A 39 10.55 8.92 -14.03
C ILE A 39 10.24 8.50 -12.58
N CYS A 40 8.96 8.29 -12.27
CA CYS A 40 8.51 7.76 -10.97
C CYS A 40 7.14 7.07 -11.12
N PHE A 41 6.79 6.23 -10.15
CA PHE A 41 5.51 5.53 -10.11
C PHE A 41 4.30 6.46 -10.34
N TRP A 42 4.30 7.65 -9.74
CA TRP A 42 3.20 8.61 -9.81
C TRP A 42 2.98 9.27 -11.17
N LYS A 43 3.93 9.07 -12.09
CA LYS A 43 3.85 9.54 -13.50
C LYS A 43 3.62 8.42 -14.50
N LEU A 44 3.55 7.16 -14.03
CA LEU A 44 3.19 6.05 -14.91
C LEU A 44 1.74 6.17 -15.37
N GLU A 45 1.51 5.96 -16.65
CA GLU A 45 0.16 5.76 -17.19
C GLU A 45 -0.31 4.36 -16.80
N MET A 46 -1.10 4.29 -15.71
CA MET A 46 -1.57 3.01 -15.17
C MET A 46 -2.46 2.30 -16.20
N GLY A 47 -2.22 0.99 -16.38
CA GLY A 47 -2.93 0.17 -17.37
C GLY A 47 -2.30 0.14 -18.75
N ARG A 48 -1.31 1.00 -19.03
CA ARG A 48 -0.52 0.95 -20.26
C ARG A 48 0.77 0.15 -20.01
N LEU A 49 0.96 -0.91 -20.81
CA LEU A 49 2.18 -1.73 -20.78
C LEU A 49 3.28 -1.09 -21.65
N ASP A 50 3.82 0.04 -21.20
CA ASP A 50 5.03 0.63 -21.73
C ASP A 50 6.23 0.01 -21.02
N GLU A 51 6.91 -0.94 -21.66
CA GLU A 51 7.97 -1.71 -21.05
C GLU A 51 9.11 -0.84 -20.53
N ASP A 52 9.53 0.14 -21.31
CA ASP A 52 10.66 1.01 -20.97
C ASP A 52 10.28 1.95 -19.82
N ALA A 53 9.10 2.54 -19.83
CA ALA A 53 8.62 3.40 -18.75
C ALA A 53 8.45 2.61 -17.45
N ILE A 54 7.83 1.43 -17.51
CA ILE A 54 7.63 0.55 -16.35
C ILE A 54 8.98 0.09 -15.78
N TRP A 55 9.88 -0.39 -16.64
CA TRP A 55 11.19 -0.89 -16.19
C TRP A 55 12.00 0.21 -15.53
N ASN A 56 12.03 1.39 -16.13
CA ASN A 56 12.70 2.54 -15.54
C ASN A 56 12.21 2.87 -14.13
N VAL A 57 10.91 2.69 -13.85
CA VAL A 57 10.37 2.86 -12.49
C VAL A 57 10.72 1.66 -11.60
N LEU A 58 10.63 0.43 -12.11
CA LEU A 58 10.92 -0.78 -11.35
C LEU A 58 12.34 -0.80 -10.77
N ILE A 59 13.32 -0.27 -11.50
CA ILE A 59 14.74 -0.25 -11.08
C ILE A 59 15.15 1.00 -10.28
N GLN A 60 14.25 1.96 -10.05
CA GLN A 60 14.53 3.10 -9.18
C GLN A 60 14.50 2.70 -7.71
N PRO A 61 15.42 3.23 -6.88
CA PRO A 61 15.34 3.06 -5.43
C PRO A 61 13.98 3.52 -4.88
N VAL A 62 13.54 2.89 -3.81
CA VAL A 62 12.27 3.21 -3.15
C VAL A 62 12.53 3.92 -1.83
N THR A 63 11.85 5.04 -1.59
CA THR A 63 11.85 5.65 -0.27
C THR A 63 10.80 4.97 0.60
N VAL A 64 11.20 4.44 1.75
CA VAL A 64 10.34 3.76 2.72
C VAL A 64 10.50 4.40 4.11
N LEU A 65 9.59 4.09 5.04
CA LEU A 65 9.73 4.46 6.44
C LEU A 65 10.53 3.39 7.20
N LYS A 66 11.46 3.81 8.07
CA LYS A 66 12.19 2.93 8.98
C LYS A 66 11.25 2.28 9.98
N GLY A 67 11.50 1.01 10.29
CA GLY A 67 10.74 0.22 11.24
C GLY A 67 10.85 -1.27 10.93
N GLY A 68 10.14 -2.10 11.67
CA GLY A 68 9.98 -3.52 11.41
C GLY A 68 8.96 -3.79 10.29
N ILE A 69 8.97 -4.99 9.73
CA ILE A 69 8.07 -5.39 8.62
C ILE A 69 6.56 -5.42 9.01
N ARG A 70 6.25 -5.30 10.29
CA ARG A 70 4.87 -5.24 10.80
C ARG A 70 4.51 -3.88 11.37
N ASP A 71 5.51 -2.98 11.48
CA ASP A 71 5.27 -1.65 12.03
C ASP A 71 4.56 -0.78 11.01
N GLN A 72 3.70 0.08 11.51
CA GLN A 72 2.95 1.06 10.71
C GLN A 72 3.09 2.43 11.35
N ILE A 73 3.19 3.44 10.51
CA ILE A 73 3.24 4.85 10.93
C ILE A 73 1.95 5.53 10.49
N ARG A 74 1.27 6.16 11.45
CA ARG A 74 0.18 7.08 11.19
C ARG A 74 0.76 8.40 10.69
N VAL A 75 0.39 8.77 9.47
CA VAL A 75 0.88 9.97 8.80
C VAL A 75 0.04 11.16 9.25
N ARG A 76 0.67 12.24 9.69
CA ARG A 76 0.01 13.37 10.33
C ARG A 76 -0.50 14.39 9.31
N ALA A 77 -1.61 15.04 9.62
CA ALA A 77 -2.16 16.09 8.79
C ALA A 77 -1.32 17.39 8.84
N ARG A 78 -0.51 17.57 9.88
CA ARG A 78 0.36 18.76 10.08
C ARG A 78 1.74 18.34 10.57
N PRO A 79 2.80 19.13 10.29
CA PRO A 79 4.17 18.85 10.71
C PRO A 79 4.38 19.19 12.20
N ASP A 80 3.60 18.56 13.07
CA ASP A 80 3.58 18.80 14.50
C ASP A 80 3.47 17.48 15.26
N GLY A 81 4.38 17.26 16.19
CA GLY A 81 4.42 16.05 17.03
C GLY A 81 3.20 15.89 17.95
N SER A 82 2.50 16.97 18.29
CA SER A 82 1.27 16.96 19.10
C SER A 82 0.00 16.75 18.26
N CYS A 83 0.10 16.81 16.91
CA CYS A 83 -1.04 16.62 16.03
C CYS A 83 -1.62 15.21 16.20
N SER A 84 -2.88 15.11 16.56
CA SER A 84 -3.64 13.86 16.67
C SER A 84 -4.36 13.48 15.36
N ASP A 85 -4.43 14.41 14.39
CA ASP A 85 -5.12 14.20 13.13
C ASP A 85 -4.21 13.45 12.16
N TYR A 86 -4.72 12.38 11.59
CA TYR A 86 -4.01 11.50 10.66
C TYR A 86 -4.71 11.48 9.31
N THR A 87 -3.91 11.46 8.24
CA THR A 87 -4.41 11.42 6.85
C THR A 87 -4.33 10.01 6.25
N GLY A 88 -3.49 9.15 6.80
CA GLY A 88 -3.31 7.79 6.33
C GLY A 88 -2.30 7.00 7.16
N ILE A 89 -2.05 5.77 6.74
CA ILE A 89 -1.15 4.82 7.40
C ILE A 89 -0.19 4.24 6.38
N VAL A 90 1.10 4.18 6.71
CA VAL A 90 2.15 3.58 5.89
C VAL A 90 2.79 2.41 6.65
N THR A 91 2.93 1.27 5.99
CA THR A 91 3.68 0.13 6.51
C THR A 91 5.19 0.36 6.33
N CYS A 92 5.93 0.19 7.42
CA CYS A 92 7.38 0.40 7.43
C CYS A 92 8.13 -0.61 6.54
N CYS A 93 9.31 -0.21 6.10
CA CYS A 93 10.34 -0.93 5.33
C CYS A 93 9.91 -1.61 4.03
N SER A 94 8.62 -1.70 3.73
CA SER A 94 8.12 -2.39 2.52
C SER A 94 7.30 -1.50 1.60
N GLN A 95 6.58 -0.52 2.14
CA GLN A 95 5.72 0.36 1.35
C GLN A 95 6.46 1.62 0.94
N GLY A 96 6.47 1.90 -0.36
CA GLY A 96 7.04 3.11 -0.93
C GLY A 96 6.22 4.35 -0.61
N VAL A 97 6.92 5.45 -0.36
CA VAL A 97 6.34 6.78 -0.20
C VAL A 97 6.99 7.75 -1.18
N HIS A 98 6.20 8.66 -1.70
CA HIS A 98 6.67 9.74 -2.56
C HIS A 98 6.93 11.00 -1.73
N VAL A 99 8.15 11.52 -1.78
CA VAL A 99 8.53 12.75 -1.08
C VAL A 99 8.12 13.93 -1.92
N LEU A 100 7.18 14.73 -1.42
CA LEU A 100 6.71 15.96 -2.07
C LEU A 100 7.54 17.16 -1.64
N GLU A 101 7.79 17.28 -0.34
CA GLU A 101 8.55 18.41 0.24
C GLU A 101 9.34 17.90 1.44
N SER A 102 10.65 18.16 1.46
CA SER A 102 11.54 17.72 2.53
C SER A 102 11.96 18.87 3.41
N GLY A 103 11.66 18.77 4.71
CA GLY A 103 12.10 19.69 5.75
C GLY A 103 13.13 19.05 6.68
N LYS A 104 13.66 19.86 7.61
CA LYS A 104 14.66 19.39 8.60
C LYS A 104 14.07 18.32 9.52
N ASP A 105 12.91 18.57 10.09
CA ASP A 105 12.28 17.70 11.10
C ASP A 105 11.12 16.89 10.54
N TRP A 106 10.39 17.45 9.57
CA TRP A 106 9.21 16.86 8.94
C TRP A 106 9.31 16.87 7.43
N THR A 107 8.80 15.84 6.80
CA THR A 107 8.72 15.70 5.34
C THR A 107 7.26 15.45 4.95
N LEU A 108 6.78 16.20 3.96
CA LEU A 108 5.50 15.94 3.31
C LEU A 108 5.68 14.81 2.34
N ILE A 109 4.87 13.76 2.49
CA ILE A 109 4.84 12.60 1.64
C ILE A 109 3.47 12.38 1.03
N GLU A 110 3.45 11.62 -0.04
CA GLU A 110 2.27 11.07 -0.68
C GLU A 110 2.38 9.55 -0.71
N ALA A 111 1.29 8.84 -0.42
CA ALA A 111 1.21 7.40 -0.46
C ALA A 111 -0.23 6.91 -0.61
N TYR A 112 -0.41 5.59 -0.79
CA TYR A 112 -1.69 4.93 -0.58
C TYR A 112 -1.77 4.41 0.85
N SER A 113 -2.93 4.54 1.50
CA SER A 113 -3.08 4.14 2.89
C SER A 113 -3.13 2.62 3.03
N SER A 114 -2.30 2.09 3.93
CA SER A 114 -2.38 0.68 4.37
C SER A 114 -3.48 0.48 5.41
N ALA A 115 -4.03 -0.75 5.49
CA ALA A 115 -4.98 -1.11 6.53
C ALA A 115 -4.32 -1.14 7.92
N ASP A 116 -5.04 -0.67 8.92
CA ASP A 116 -4.76 -0.94 10.33
C ASP A 116 -6.03 -1.53 10.96
N GLU A 117 -5.88 -2.70 11.58
CA GLU A 117 -6.98 -3.42 12.25
C GLU A 117 -7.54 -2.66 13.46
N THR A 118 -6.79 -1.69 13.99
CA THR A 118 -7.09 -0.97 15.21
C THR A 118 -7.48 0.49 15.02
N SER A 119 -7.47 1.01 13.77
CA SER A 119 -7.65 2.43 13.54
C SER A 119 -9.05 2.83 13.12
N ASP A 120 -9.52 3.96 13.68
CA ASP A 120 -10.69 4.70 13.20
C ASP A 120 -10.44 5.37 11.83
N VAL A 121 -9.24 5.23 11.26
CA VAL A 121 -8.88 5.77 9.94
C VAL A 121 -9.44 4.84 8.88
N ARG A 122 -10.67 5.10 8.45
CA ARG A 122 -11.38 4.35 7.41
C ARG A 122 -10.92 4.67 5.99
N ILE A 123 -9.69 5.18 5.80
CA ILE A 123 -9.17 5.58 4.49
C ILE A 123 -8.20 4.53 3.97
N PHE A 124 -8.66 3.27 3.91
CA PHE A 124 -7.87 2.20 3.34
C PHE A 124 -7.84 2.28 1.81
N GLY A 125 -6.63 2.09 1.24
CA GLY A 125 -6.44 2.03 -0.20
C GLY A 125 -6.52 3.37 -0.94
N SER A 126 -6.95 4.46 -0.28
CA SER A 126 -6.98 5.78 -0.90
C SER A 126 -5.63 6.46 -0.88
N ARG A 127 -5.37 7.25 -1.92
CA ARG A 127 -4.22 8.14 -2.01
C ARG A 127 -4.38 9.30 -1.02
N PHE A 128 -3.31 9.64 -0.32
CA PHE A 128 -3.30 10.71 0.67
C PHE A 128 -1.95 11.43 0.69
N GLU A 129 -1.94 12.64 1.24
CA GLU A 129 -0.74 13.41 1.56
C GLU A 129 -0.69 13.66 3.08
N GLY A 130 0.52 13.80 3.63
CA GLY A 130 0.71 14.15 5.03
C GLY A 130 2.16 14.10 5.45
N TYR A 131 2.39 14.35 6.72
CA TYR A 131 3.72 14.58 7.28
C TYR A 131 4.21 13.38 8.10
N VAL A 132 5.48 13.06 7.89
CA VAL A 132 6.24 12.11 8.72
C VAL A 132 7.52 12.75 9.21
N PRO A 133 8.08 12.35 10.37
CA PRO A 133 9.41 12.77 10.77
C PRO A 133 10.44 12.42 9.70
N THR A 134 11.23 13.40 9.27
CA THR A 134 12.27 13.25 8.22
C THR A 134 13.26 12.14 8.57
N SER A 135 13.56 11.96 9.84
CA SER A 135 14.47 10.92 10.35
C SER A 135 13.99 9.49 10.10
N LEU A 136 12.69 9.28 9.83
CA LEU A 136 12.14 7.97 9.51
C LEU A 136 12.34 7.56 8.06
N LEU A 137 12.67 8.50 7.17
CA LEU A 137 12.84 8.18 5.76
C LEU A 137 14.13 7.40 5.52
N LYS A 138 14.05 6.42 4.62
CA LYS A 138 15.18 5.61 4.15
C LYS A 138 14.99 5.28 2.68
N LYS A 139 16.05 5.41 1.88
CA LYS A 139 16.11 4.85 0.52
C LYS A 139 16.58 3.39 0.56
N GLU A 140 15.89 2.54 -0.19
CA GLU A 140 16.27 1.15 -0.40
C GLU A 140 16.58 0.90 -1.88
N GLU A 141 17.69 0.24 -2.13
CA GLU A 141 18.08 -0.21 -3.47
C GLU A 141 17.23 -1.43 -3.88
N VAL A 142 16.95 -1.54 -5.17
CA VAL A 142 16.12 -2.60 -5.72
C VAL A 142 16.88 -3.52 -6.66
N ASP A 143 16.35 -4.72 -6.85
CA ASP A 143 16.81 -5.68 -7.85
C ASP A 143 16.64 -5.09 -9.26
N ARG A 144 17.59 -5.39 -10.12
CA ARG A 144 17.59 -4.97 -11.53
C ARG A 144 17.41 -6.14 -12.50
N THR A 145 17.13 -7.32 -11.96
CA THR A 145 16.86 -8.51 -12.76
C THR A 145 15.37 -8.71 -12.94
N TYR A 146 14.60 -8.60 -11.86
CA TYR A 146 13.15 -8.81 -11.86
C TYR A 146 12.40 -7.67 -11.22
N GLY A 147 11.18 -7.42 -11.72
CA GLY A 147 10.18 -6.55 -11.11
C GLY A 147 8.77 -7.02 -11.46
N LEU A 148 7.80 -6.63 -10.64
CA LEU A 148 6.41 -7.01 -10.81
C LEU A 148 5.51 -5.79 -11.00
N VAL A 149 4.51 -5.93 -11.86
CA VAL A 149 3.38 -5.00 -11.95
C VAL A 149 2.09 -5.78 -11.78
N VAL A 150 1.23 -5.36 -10.87
CA VAL A 150 -0.10 -5.93 -10.65
C VAL A 150 -1.15 -4.95 -11.14
N ASP A 151 -1.94 -5.34 -12.11
CA ASP A 151 -3.11 -4.60 -12.58
C ASP A 151 -4.36 -5.13 -11.88
N LYS A 152 -4.89 -4.36 -10.92
CA LYS A 152 -6.10 -4.71 -10.16
C LYS A 152 -7.36 -4.70 -11.04
N LEU A 153 -7.39 -3.88 -12.10
CA LEU A 153 -8.54 -3.83 -12.99
C LEU A 153 -8.61 -5.08 -13.87
N LEU A 154 -7.47 -5.44 -14.50
CA LEU A 154 -7.40 -6.60 -15.39
C LEU A 154 -7.15 -7.92 -14.65
N GLN A 155 -6.90 -7.88 -13.34
CA GLN A 155 -6.55 -9.05 -12.50
C GLN A 155 -5.39 -9.84 -13.12
N LYS A 156 -4.33 -9.09 -13.48
CA LYS A 156 -3.09 -9.62 -14.07
C LYS A 156 -1.88 -9.19 -13.27
N MET A 157 -0.91 -10.09 -13.22
CA MET A 157 0.43 -9.79 -12.75
C MET A 157 1.40 -9.95 -13.91
N TYR A 158 2.14 -8.90 -14.19
CA TYR A 158 3.17 -8.85 -15.21
C TYR A 158 4.54 -9.00 -14.56
N VAL A 159 5.31 -9.96 -15.02
CA VAL A 159 6.69 -10.19 -14.58
C VAL A 159 7.62 -9.56 -15.60
N PHE A 160 8.41 -8.61 -15.15
CA PHE A 160 9.47 -8.00 -15.96
C PHE A 160 10.81 -8.64 -15.61
N ARG A 161 11.63 -8.87 -16.63
CA ARG A 161 13.01 -9.35 -16.51
C ARG A 161 13.91 -8.52 -17.41
N GLU A 162 14.92 -7.86 -16.82
CA GLU A 162 15.96 -7.13 -17.54
C GLU A 162 15.42 -6.18 -18.64
N GLY A 163 14.39 -5.41 -18.29
CA GLY A 163 13.82 -4.41 -19.18
C GLY A 163 12.65 -4.87 -20.05
N LYS A 164 12.32 -6.16 -20.05
CA LYS A 164 11.28 -6.72 -20.93
C LYS A 164 10.19 -7.43 -20.15
N LEU A 165 8.96 -7.36 -20.69
CA LEU A 165 7.87 -8.20 -20.22
C LEU A 165 8.24 -9.67 -20.46
N PHE A 166 8.41 -10.40 -19.36
CA PHE A 166 8.81 -11.80 -19.40
C PHE A 166 7.64 -12.75 -19.37
N SER A 167 6.61 -12.48 -18.54
CA SER A 167 5.44 -13.34 -18.43
C SER A 167 4.25 -12.56 -17.85
N ALA A 168 3.04 -13.08 -18.08
CA ALA A 168 1.80 -12.54 -17.50
C ALA A 168 0.98 -13.64 -16.83
N LEU A 169 0.60 -13.43 -15.58
CA LEU A 169 -0.10 -14.37 -14.73
C LEU A 169 -1.52 -13.87 -14.45
N SER A 170 -2.47 -14.81 -14.33
CA SER A 170 -3.78 -14.49 -13.78
C SER A 170 -3.70 -14.44 -12.26
N VAL A 171 -4.30 -13.40 -11.67
CA VAL A 171 -4.35 -13.20 -10.22
C VAL A 171 -5.77 -13.00 -9.72
N SER A 172 -5.94 -13.03 -8.40
CA SER A 172 -7.14 -12.56 -7.71
C SER A 172 -6.69 -11.68 -6.55
N THR A 173 -7.05 -10.41 -6.61
CA THR A 173 -6.73 -9.40 -5.60
C THR A 173 -7.85 -9.23 -4.59
N GLY A 174 -7.67 -8.35 -3.61
CA GLY A 174 -8.65 -8.05 -2.59
C GLY A 174 -9.94 -7.49 -3.17
N LEU A 175 -11.06 -7.88 -2.58
CA LEU A 175 -12.38 -7.36 -2.89
C LEU A 175 -12.71 -6.21 -1.95
N ALA A 176 -12.88 -5.00 -2.49
CA ALA A 176 -13.47 -3.92 -1.73
C ALA A 176 -14.96 -4.25 -1.50
N ALA A 177 -15.36 -4.36 -0.23
CA ALA A 177 -16.75 -4.42 0.16
C ALA A 177 -17.15 -3.08 0.78
N GLU A 178 -18.40 -2.66 0.64
CA GLU A 178 -18.89 -1.37 1.15
C GLU A 178 -18.66 -1.19 2.67
N ASP A 179 -18.62 -2.30 3.39
CA ASP A 179 -18.47 -2.37 4.86
C ASP A 179 -17.08 -2.90 5.30
N ALA A 180 -16.23 -3.35 4.38
CA ALA A 180 -14.95 -3.99 4.66
C ALA A 180 -13.82 -3.44 3.79
N SER A 181 -13.51 -2.16 3.94
CA SER A 181 -12.42 -1.47 3.24
C SER A 181 -11.04 -2.13 3.44
N SER A 182 -10.87 -2.91 4.51
CA SER A 182 -9.64 -3.64 4.84
C SER A 182 -9.33 -4.83 3.93
N LEU A 183 -10.24 -5.21 3.04
CA LEU A 183 -10.06 -6.34 2.11
C LEU A 183 -9.51 -5.93 0.75
N GLU A 184 -9.39 -4.65 0.45
CA GLU A 184 -8.82 -4.17 -0.81
C GLU A 184 -7.30 -4.41 -0.84
N THR A 185 -6.74 -4.72 -2.00
CA THR A 185 -5.29 -4.71 -2.20
C THR A 185 -4.83 -3.27 -2.43
N PRO A 186 -3.95 -2.69 -1.57
CA PRO A 186 -3.52 -1.31 -1.73
C PRO A 186 -2.71 -1.13 -3.02
N ALA A 187 -2.91 0.01 -3.69
CA ALA A 187 -2.06 0.44 -4.80
C ALA A 187 -0.73 1.02 -4.27
N GLY A 188 0.24 1.24 -5.16
CA GLY A 188 1.52 1.87 -4.84
C GLY A 188 2.74 1.03 -5.20
N GLU A 189 3.86 1.39 -4.61
CA GLU A 189 5.14 0.71 -4.74
C GLU A 189 5.43 -0.09 -3.47
N PHE A 190 5.88 -1.32 -3.64
CA PHE A 190 6.18 -2.23 -2.52
C PHE A 190 7.50 -2.96 -2.76
N LEU A 191 8.13 -3.40 -1.65
CA LEU A 191 9.32 -4.22 -1.65
C LEU A 191 8.99 -5.61 -1.09
N ILE A 192 9.57 -6.65 -1.68
CA ILE A 192 9.49 -8.00 -1.11
C ILE A 192 10.37 -8.07 0.13
N VAL A 193 9.74 -8.22 1.31
CA VAL A 193 10.46 -8.16 2.61
C VAL A 193 10.55 -9.49 3.34
N ARG A 194 9.67 -10.44 3.03
CA ARG A 194 9.65 -11.75 3.68
C ARG A 194 9.15 -12.83 2.73
N ARG A 195 9.62 -14.07 2.92
CA ARG A 195 9.15 -15.26 2.20
C ARG A 195 8.88 -16.37 3.19
N VAL A 196 7.82 -17.14 2.94
CA VAL A 196 7.42 -18.30 3.74
C VAL A 196 6.96 -19.40 2.78
N ASP A 197 7.45 -20.61 2.94
CA ASP A 197 7.08 -21.71 2.05
C ASP A 197 5.58 -22.01 2.10
N HIS A 198 5.04 -22.17 3.31
CA HIS A 198 3.60 -22.32 3.53
C HIS A 198 3.20 -21.87 4.95
N PHE A 199 1.92 -21.54 5.10
CA PHE A 199 1.28 -21.27 6.39
C PHE A 199 -0.23 -21.54 6.31
N TRP A 200 -0.83 -21.74 7.46
CA TRP A 200 -2.29 -21.83 7.59
C TRP A 200 -2.86 -20.47 7.96
N ALA A 201 -3.95 -20.10 7.29
CA ALA A 201 -4.81 -18.98 7.64
C ALA A 201 -6.22 -19.55 7.76
N ASP A 202 -6.66 -19.83 8.97
CA ASP A 202 -7.85 -20.62 9.26
C ASP A 202 -7.80 -21.96 8.53
N ASP A 203 -8.78 -22.28 7.70
CA ASP A 203 -8.83 -23.50 6.89
C ASP A 203 -8.10 -23.41 5.54
N TYR A 204 -7.42 -22.31 5.28
CA TYR A 204 -6.69 -22.09 4.04
C TYR A 204 -5.22 -22.46 4.18
N LEU A 205 -4.75 -23.40 3.40
CA LEU A 205 -3.32 -23.68 3.23
C LEU A 205 -2.75 -22.76 2.15
N VAL A 206 -1.97 -21.79 2.57
CA VAL A 206 -1.30 -20.81 1.71
C VAL A 206 0.12 -21.30 1.42
N GLY A 207 0.48 -21.43 0.16
CA GLY A 207 1.82 -21.84 -0.26
C GLY A 207 2.55 -20.74 -1.03
N TYR A 208 3.88 -20.75 -0.94
CA TYR A 208 4.79 -19.84 -1.65
C TYR A 208 4.49 -18.37 -1.34
N GLY A 209 4.35 -18.06 -0.05
CA GLY A 209 4.03 -16.71 0.43
C GLY A 209 5.20 -15.75 0.30
N ILE A 210 4.95 -14.61 -0.35
CA ILE A 210 5.89 -13.49 -0.57
C ILE A 210 5.22 -12.25 0.03
N CYS A 211 5.73 -11.75 1.16
CA CYS A 211 5.21 -10.60 1.87
C CYS A 211 5.69 -9.31 1.23
N ILE A 212 4.76 -8.41 0.90
CA ILE A 212 5.02 -7.08 0.33
C ILE A 212 4.51 -5.94 1.21
N ASN A 213 3.63 -6.25 2.18
CA ASN A 213 3.11 -5.31 3.15
C ASN A 213 2.75 -6.10 4.43
N LYS A 214 2.49 -5.45 5.56
CA LYS A 214 2.21 -6.05 6.89
C LYS A 214 1.41 -7.36 6.82
N SER A 215 0.28 -7.34 6.12
CA SER A 215 -0.64 -8.47 5.96
C SER A 215 -0.91 -8.87 4.51
N ILE A 216 -0.31 -8.17 3.53
CA ILE A 216 -0.53 -8.43 2.11
C ILE A 216 0.59 -9.31 1.57
N TRP A 217 0.18 -10.44 1.02
CA TRP A 217 1.07 -11.45 0.46
C TRP A 217 0.73 -11.72 -0.99
N ILE A 218 1.75 -11.95 -1.80
CA ILE A 218 1.64 -12.64 -3.08
C ILE A 218 1.83 -14.12 -2.79
N HIS A 219 0.89 -14.96 -3.20
CA HIS A 219 0.97 -16.39 -2.91
C HIS A 219 0.21 -17.23 -3.91
N LYS A 220 0.51 -18.52 -3.96
CA LYS A 220 -0.25 -19.51 -4.74
C LYS A 220 -1.72 -19.45 -4.34
N VAL A 221 -2.65 -19.66 -5.28
CA VAL A 221 -4.06 -19.94 -4.96
C VAL A 221 -4.11 -20.93 -3.80
N PRO A 222 -4.74 -20.57 -2.66
CA PRO A 222 -4.76 -21.42 -1.48
C PRO A 222 -5.66 -22.63 -1.68
N ALA A 223 -5.39 -23.71 -0.94
CA ALA A 223 -6.29 -24.83 -0.79
C ALA A 223 -7.14 -24.65 0.46
N ILE A 224 -8.42 -24.98 0.38
CA ILE A 224 -9.33 -25.02 1.53
C ILE A 224 -9.40 -26.43 2.06
N ARG A 225 -9.19 -26.62 3.37
CA ARG A 225 -9.46 -27.91 4.02
C ARG A 225 -10.96 -28.12 4.08
N ARG A 226 -11.42 -29.24 3.51
CA ARG A 226 -12.82 -29.67 3.51
C ARG A 226 -12.92 -31.06 4.13
N THR A 227 -14.03 -31.31 4.79
CA THR A 227 -14.40 -32.65 5.25
C THR A 227 -15.64 -33.10 4.50
N GLU A 228 -15.59 -34.26 3.88
CA GLU A 228 -16.73 -34.83 3.22
C GLU A 228 -17.73 -35.38 4.25
N GLU A 229 -18.96 -34.89 4.20
CA GLU A 229 -19.99 -35.21 5.20
C GLU A 229 -20.35 -36.74 5.22
N SER A 230 -20.28 -37.40 4.07
CA SER A 230 -20.66 -38.78 3.92
C SER A 230 -19.62 -39.76 4.48
N THR A 231 -18.33 -39.45 4.34
CA THR A 231 -17.22 -40.33 4.68
C THR A 231 -16.43 -39.89 5.90
N GLY A 232 -16.52 -38.59 6.25
CA GLY A 232 -15.68 -37.97 7.27
C GLY A 232 -14.23 -37.75 6.81
N GLU A 233 -13.89 -38.03 5.54
CA GLU A 233 -12.56 -37.85 4.98
C GLU A 233 -12.26 -36.36 4.72
N THR A 234 -11.03 -35.98 5.01
CA THR A 234 -10.55 -34.59 4.79
C THR A 234 -9.77 -34.51 3.48
N TYR A 235 -10.09 -33.51 2.65
CA TYR A 235 -9.39 -33.25 1.40
C TYR A 235 -9.06 -31.75 1.26
N MET A 236 -8.20 -31.43 0.30
CA MET A 236 -7.77 -30.06 -0.01
C MET A 236 -8.43 -29.60 -1.31
N ASP A 237 -9.36 -28.64 -1.18
CA ASP A 237 -10.07 -28.00 -2.29
C ASP A 237 -9.29 -26.77 -2.79
N TYR A 238 -8.78 -26.85 -4.01
CA TYR A 238 -8.16 -25.73 -4.72
C TYR A 238 -9.15 -25.02 -5.65
N ASP A 239 -10.17 -25.72 -6.14
CA ASP A 239 -11.00 -25.26 -7.25
C ASP A 239 -11.85 -24.04 -6.86
N THR A 240 -12.34 -24.02 -5.64
CA THR A 240 -13.09 -22.87 -5.10
C THR A 240 -12.28 -21.57 -5.18
N CYS A 241 -10.99 -21.59 -4.86
CA CYS A 241 -10.16 -20.42 -4.93
C CYS A 241 -9.62 -20.14 -6.34
N GLU A 242 -9.35 -21.19 -7.13
CA GLU A 242 -8.88 -21.07 -8.51
C GLU A 242 -9.93 -20.45 -9.44
N SER A 243 -11.21 -20.75 -9.21
CA SER A 243 -12.33 -20.14 -9.94
C SER A 243 -12.45 -18.63 -9.78
N ARG A 244 -11.78 -18.04 -8.76
CA ARG A 244 -11.74 -16.60 -8.52
C ARG A 244 -10.63 -15.87 -9.28
N LEU A 245 -9.70 -16.60 -9.93
CA LEU A 245 -8.67 -15.96 -10.76
C LEU A 245 -9.31 -15.14 -11.89
N GLY A 246 -8.79 -13.96 -12.13
CA GLY A 246 -9.36 -12.99 -13.07
C GLY A 246 -10.44 -12.09 -12.46
N THR A 247 -10.78 -12.28 -11.18
CA THR A 247 -11.72 -11.42 -10.43
C THR A 247 -11.16 -11.06 -9.06
N LYS A 248 -11.61 -9.94 -8.48
CA LYS A 248 -11.35 -9.62 -7.07
C LYS A 248 -12.07 -10.65 -6.18
N GLY A 249 -11.39 -11.22 -5.19
CA GLY A 249 -11.99 -12.26 -4.35
C GLY A 249 -11.13 -12.73 -3.20
N SER A 250 -10.08 -11.98 -2.84
CA SER A 250 -9.25 -12.24 -1.66
C SER A 250 -9.53 -11.24 -0.54
N CYS A 251 -8.91 -11.46 0.61
CA CYS A 251 -8.91 -10.52 1.74
C CYS A 251 -7.67 -9.62 1.70
N GLY A 252 -7.35 -9.04 0.53
CA GLY A 252 -6.22 -8.14 0.33
C GLY A 252 -4.97 -8.79 -0.28
N CYS A 253 -4.74 -10.09 -0.06
CA CYS A 253 -3.62 -10.79 -0.68
C CYS A 253 -3.78 -10.94 -2.19
N ILE A 254 -2.67 -11.16 -2.89
CA ILE A 254 -2.64 -11.39 -4.34
C ILE A 254 -2.48 -12.89 -4.57
N ARG A 255 -3.58 -13.56 -4.89
CA ARG A 255 -3.59 -14.98 -5.23
C ARG A 255 -3.10 -15.16 -6.65
N VAL A 256 -2.13 -16.04 -6.88
CA VAL A 256 -1.49 -16.28 -8.18
C VAL A 256 -1.83 -17.67 -8.67
N GLN A 257 -2.07 -17.82 -9.96
CA GLN A 257 -2.36 -19.09 -10.62
C GLN A 257 -1.35 -20.19 -10.30
N ARG A 258 -1.81 -21.44 -10.23
CA ARG A 258 -0.97 -22.63 -10.05
C ARG A 258 -0.36 -23.11 -11.36
N ARG A 259 -1.11 -22.96 -12.46
CA ARG A 259 -0.67 -23.41 -13.79
C ARG A 259 0.53 -22.59 -14.25
N LEU A 260 1.44 -23.25 -14.92
CA LEU A 260 2.56 -22.60 -15.59
C LEU A 260 2.07 -21.79 -16.78
N THR A 261 2.68 -20.62 -17.01
CA THR A 261 2.58 -19.88 -18.26
C THR A 261 3.45 -20.56 -19.34
N PRO A 262 3.36 -20.15 -20.62
CA PRO A 262 4.26 -20.63 -21.66
C PRO A 262 5.76 -20.46 -21.32
N GLU A 263 6.08 -19.43 -20.55
CA GLU A 263 7.45 -19.14 -20.06
C GLU A 263 7.83 -19.93 -18.80
N ASN A 264 7.00 -20.91 -18.39
CA ASN A 264 7.14 -21.71 -17.18
C ASN A 264 7.10 -20.93 -15.88
N VAL A 265 6.33 -19.84 -15.82
CA VAL A 265 6.15 -19.00 -14.61
C VAL A 265 4.83 -19.35 -13.91
N ASN A 266 4.87 -19.45 -12.60
CA ASN A 266 3.71 -19.56 -11.70
C ASN A 266 4.08 -19.06 -10.30
N ALA A 267 3.22 -19.23 -9.32
CA ALA A 267 3.47 -18.80 -7.93
C ALA A 267 4.75 -19.41 -7.32
N LYS A 268 5.06 -20.68 -7.63
CA LYS A 268 6.31 -21.32 -7.16
C LYS A 268 7.53 -20.65 -7.79
N TRP A 269 7.47 -20.41 -9.08
CA TRP A 269 8.56 -19.75 -9.80
C TRP A 269 8.83 -18.36 -9.21
N LEU A 270 7.77 -17.56 -8.92
CA LEU A 270 7.92 -16.25 -8.26
C LEU A 270 8.63 -16.39 -6.92
N TYR A 271 8.21 -17.37 -6.12
CA TYR A 271 8.82 -17.64 -4.82
C TYR A 271 10.30 -18.01 -4.94
N ASP A 272 10.68 -18.82 -5.91
CA ASP A 272 12.06 -19.30 -6.09
C ASP A 272 13.01 -18.21 -6.63
N ASN A 273 12.52 -17.30 -7.49
CA ASN A 273 13.33 -16.38 -8.26
C ASN A 273 13.32 -14.92 -7.76
N LEU A 274 12.28 -14.50 -7.01
CA LEU A 274 12.22 -13.13 -6.53
C LEU A 274 12.94 -12.95 -5.19
N HIS A 275 13.59 -11.82 -5.00
CA HIS A 275 14.52 -11.62 -3.90
C HIS A 275 14.06 -10.56 -2.91
N ARG A 276 14.52 -10.71 -1.66
CA ARG A 276 14.36 -9.73 -0.59
C ARG A 276 15.63 -8.91 -0.31
N LYS A 277 16.72 -9.20 -0.97
CA LYS A 277 17.97 -8.41 -0.97
C LYS A 277 18.87 -8.82 -2.15
N PRO A 278 19.12 -7.93 -3.12
CA PRO A 278 18.39 -6.66 -3.28
C PRO A 278 16.89 -6.89 -3.41
N TYR A 279 16.08 -5.90 -3.00
CA TYR A 279 14.64 -6.06 -2.96
C TYR A 279 14.03 -6.09 -4.37
N THR A 280 13.26 -7.10 -4.71
CA THR A 280 12.39 -7.03 -5.89
C THR A 280 11.27 -6.05 -5.62
N LYS A 281 11.12 -5.05 -6.51
CA LYS A 281 10.04 -4.08 -6.45
C LYS A 281 8.77 -4.65 -7.05
N VAL A 282 7.65 -4.34 -6.41
CA VAL A 282 6.29 -4.64 -6.86
C VAL A 282 5.52 -3.33 -7.00
N ILE A 283 5.01 -3.07 -8.18
CA ILE A 283 4.09 -1.96 -8.46
C ILE A 283 2.69 -2.53 -8.49
N ILE A 284 1.75 -1.90 -7.80
CA ILE A 284 0.32 -2.24 -7.87
C ILE A 284 -0.42 -1.02 -8.40
N TRP A 285 -1.01 -1.17 -9.58
CA TRP A 285 -1.79 -0.11 -10.20
C TRP A 285 -3.13 0.07 -9.53
N ASP A 286 -3.47 1.33 -9.28
CA ASP A 286 -4.80 1.71 -8.84
C ASP A 286 -5.82 1.43 -9.96
N ASP A 287 -7.00 0.99 -9.57
CA ASP A 287 -8.12 0.75 -10.46
C ASP A 287 -9.26 1.78 -10.30
N SER A 288 -9.08 2.73 -9.37
CA SER A 288 -10.00 3.84 -9.17
C SER A 288 -10.04 4.75 -10.40
N GLY A 289 -11.23 4.90 -10.99
CA GLY A 289 -11.41 5.79 -12.13
C GLY A 289 -10.91 5.25 -13.48
N ARG A 290 -10.58 3.96 -13.57
CA ARG A 290 -10.14 3.26 -14.80
C ARG A 290 -11.25 2.42 -15.40
#